data_b41f4e652c1e63d789f2c5d74627367b
#
_entry.id   b41f4e652c1e63d789f2c5d74627367b
#
_cell.length_a   1.000
_cell.length_b   1.000
_cell.length_c   1.000
_cell.angle_alpha   90.00
_cell.angle_beta   90.00
_cell.angle_gamma   90.00
#
_symmetry.space_group_name_H-M   'P 1'
#
loop_
_entity.id
_entity.type
_entity.pdbx_description
1 polymer ?
#
loop_
_entity_poly.entity_id
_entity_poly.type
_entity_poly.pdbx_seq_one_letter_code
_entity_poly.pdbx_strand_id
1 'polypeptide(L)'
;MAEYMTINSVIETVSRLKPGAVEDRDMARWLLDLDGRLRQRLLPVEDKPEEDKPEEGPDVPVEAEAEPEGEDAGDAARSGPPMSWPEDGDKPLFVPVEYGELYVFYVIAMVEFYTREYGSYNNTIILFNDRLSDFLRAWRRAHRPAPRGAVRVMD
;
A
#
# COMPACT_ATOMS: atom_id res chain seq x y z
N MET A 1 -17.52 14.21 3.25
CA MET A 1 -17.06 12.99 2.54
C MET A 1 -15.54 13.05 2.40
N ALA A 2 -14.86 11.98 2.72
CA ALA A 2 -13.44 11.89 2.44
C ALA A 2 -13.22 11.81 0.93
N GLU A 3 -12.40 12.68 0.41
CA GLU A 3 -11.96 12.60 -0.98
C GLU A 3 -10.74 11.70 -1.08
N TYR A 4 -10.62 11.02 -2.20
CA TYR A 4 -9.52 10.12 -2.48
C TYR A 4 -8.90 10.46 -3.83
N MET A 5 -7.60 10.29 -3.93
CA MET A 5 -6.92 10.37 -5.21
C MET A 5 -7.21 9.12 -6.03
N THR A 6 -7.16 9.27 -7.34
CA THR A 6 -7.26 8.14 -8.28
C THR A 6 -5.91 7.89 -8.92
N ILE A 7 -5.75 6.71 -9.52
CA ILE A 7 -4.53 6.36 -10.26
C ILE A 7 -4.25 7.41 -11.34
N ASN A 8 -5.27 7.77 -12.11
CA ASN A 8 -5.13 8.76 -13.18
C ASN A 8 -4.72 10.13 -12.66
N SER A 9 -5.25 10.57 -11.51
CA SER A 9 -4.90 11.87 -10.93
C SER A 9 -3.44 11.92 -10.47
N VAL A 10 -2.93 10.83 -9.91
CA VAL A 10 -1.51 10.73 -9.53
C VAL A 10 -0.61 10.74 -10.75
N ILE A 11 -0.93 9.94 -11.77
CA ILE A 11 -0.17 9.87 -13.02
C ILE A 11 -0.13 11.24 -13.69
N GLU A 12 -1.26 11.92 -13.77
CA GLU A 12 -1.34 13.27 -14.34
C GLU A 12 -0.44 14.26 -13.59
N THR A 13 -0.46 14.23 -12.26
CA THR A 13 0.37 15.10 -11.43
C THR A 13 1.86 14.81 -11.65
N VAL A 14 2.26 13.56 -11.63
CA VAL A 14 3.66 13.16 -11.85
C VAL A 14 4.12 13.50 -13.26
N SER A 15 3.28 13.27 -14.27
CA SER A 15 3.59 13.58 -15.66
C SER A 15 3.79 15.08 -15.89
N ARG A 16 3.10 15.90 -15.11
CA ARG A 16 3.28 17.36 -15.15
C ARG A 16 4.61 17.78 -14.53
N LEU A 17 5.04 17.12 -13.48
CA LEU A 17 6.28 17.42 -12.76
C LEU A 17 7.52 16.80 -13.41
N LYS A 18 7.38 15.63 -13.99
CA LYS A 18 8.44 14.87 -14.66
C LYS A 18 7.98 14.41 -16.05
N PRO A 19 7.77 15.34 -16.99
CA PRO A 19 7.22 15.00 -18.30
C PRO A 19 8.14 14.09 -19.10
N GLY A 20 7.56 13.04 -19.67
CA GLY A 20 8.26 12.14 -20.60
C GLY A 20 9.34 11.26 -20.00
N ALA A 21 9.52 11.24 -18.68
CA ALA A 21 10.57 10.46 -18.04
C ALA A 21 10.30 8.95 -18.05
N VAL A 22 9.05 8.56 -17.88
CA VAL A 22 8.61 7.17 -17.79
C VAL A 22 7.19 7.05 -18.36
N GLU A 23 6.84 5.90 -18.87
CA GLU A 23 5.50 5.64 -19.40
C GLU A 23 4.46 5.58 -18.27
N ASP A 24 3.24 6.01 -18.57
CA ASP A 24 2.12 6.00 -17.63
C ASP A 24 1.86 4.60 -17.06
N ARG A 25 2.06 3.58 -17.87
CA ARG A 25 1.91 2.19 -17.48
C ARG A 25 2.83 1.79 -16.33
N ASP A 26 4.07 2.23 -16.38
CA ASP A 26 5.05 1.94 -15.32
C ASP A 26 4.71 2.71 -14.04
N MET A 27 4.29 3.95 -14.17
CA MET A 27 3.81 4.73 -13.02
C MET A 27 2.60 4.09 -12.37
N ALA A 28 1.64 3.63 -13.14
CA ALA A 28 0.46 2.92 -12.65
C ALA A 28 0.83 1.65 -11.91
N ARG A 29 1.78 0.90 -12.43
CA ARG A 29 2.27 -0.33 -11.81
C ARG A 29 2.88 -0.07 -10.43
N TRP A 30 3.75 0.91 -10.31
CA TRP A 30 4.35 1.27 -9.02
C TRP A 30 3.31 1.74 -8.02
N LEU A 31 2.36 2.53 -8.48
CA LEU A 31 1.29 3.05 -7.66
C LEU A 31 0.38 1.95 -7.13
N LEU A 32 0.00 1.02 -7.97
CA LEU A 32 -0.81 -0.14 -7.57
C LEU A 32 -0.07 -1.05 -6.59
N ASP A 33 1.22 -1.23 -6.79
CA ASP A 33 2.07 -2.00 -5.88
C ASP A 33 2.10 -1.36 -4.48
N LEU A 34 2.30 -0.06 -4.40
CA LEU A 34 2.27 0.66 -3.13
C LEU A 34 0.90 0.60 -2.46
N ASP A 35 -0.15 0.88 -3.21
CA ASP A 35 -1.52 0.86 -2.69
C ASP A 35 -1.89 -0.53 -2.18
N GLY A 36 -1.54 -1.57 -2.91
CA GLY A 36 -1.74 -2.95 -2.49
C GLY A 36 -1.01 -3.30 -1.20
N ARG A 37 0.22 -2.87 -1.05
CA ARG A 37 1.01 -3.08 0.18
C ARG A 37 0.40 -2.36 1.38
N LEU A 38 -0.10 -1.15 1.19
CA LEU A 38 -0.75 -0.39 2.26
C LEU A 38 -2.05 -1.06 2.71
N ARG A 39 -2.86 -1.51 1.77
CA ARG A 39 -4.09 -2.26 2.07
C ARG A 39 -3.79 -3.54 2.83
N GLN A 40 -2.84 -4.30 2.37
CA GLN A 40 -2.41 -5.55 2.99
C GLN A 40 -1.92 -5.34 4.42
N ARG A 41 -1.15 -4.29 4.64
CA ARG A 41 -0.56 -3.99 5.95
C ARG A 41 -1.57 -3.46 6.96
N LEU A 42 -2.53 -2.67 6.52
CA LEU A 42 -3.38 -1.87 7.39
C LEU A 42 -4.80 -2.41 7.55
N LEU A 43 -5.33 -3.12 6.56
CA LEU A 43 -6.63 -3.71 6.67
C LEU A 43 -6.58 -4.95 7.57
N PRO A 44 -7.58 -5.12 8.46
CA PRO A 44 -7.63 -6.30 9.31
C PRO A 44 -7.74 -7.55 8.45
N VAL A 45 -6.95 -8.55 8.80
CA VAL A 45 -7.15 -9.90 8.31
C VAL A 45 -8.50 -10.36 8.88
N GLU A 46 -9.47 -10.64 8.03
CA GLU A 46 -10.62 -11.39 8.48
C GLU A 46 -10.11 -12.73 8.99
N ASP A 47 -10.17 -12.92 10.30
CA ASP A 47 -9.90 -14.20 10.89
C ASP A 47 -10.89 -15.19 10.28
N LYS A 48 -10.47 -15.89 9.23
CA LYS A 48 -11.13 -17.15 8.90
C LYS A 48 -11.01 -18.01 10.13
N PRO A 49 -12.13 -18.54 10.63
CA PRO A 49 -12.03 -19.54 11.68
C PRO A 49 -10.98 -20.53 11.23
N GLU A 50 -10.01 -20.78 12.08
CA GLU A 50 -9.01 -21.80 11.82
C GLU A 50 -9.78 -23.12 11.61
N GLU A 51 -10.10 -23.39 10.36
CA GLU A 51 -10.41 -24.76 10.00
C GLU A 51 -9.16 -25.54 10.35
N ASP A 52 -9.33 -26.47 11.30
CA ASP A 52 -8.30 -27.39 11.75
C ASP A 52 -7.31 -27.66 10.60
N LYS A 53 -6.20 -26.97 10.62
CA LYS A 53 -5.10 -27.39 9.79
C LYS A 53 -4.76 -28.80 10.23
N PRO A 54 -4.87 -29.78 9.35
CA PRO A 54 -4.31 -31.07 9.69
C PRO A 54 -2.87 -30.81 10.10
N GLU A 55 -2.49 -31.33 11.24
CA GLU A 55 -1.11 -31.28 11.68
C GLU A 55 -0.25 -31.85 10.55
N GLU A 56 0.26 -30.97 9.72
CA GLU A 56 1.29 -31.35 8.80
C GLU A 56 2.48 -31.74 9.65
N GLY A 57 2.79 -33.02 9.59
CA GLY A 57 3.96 -33.56 10.24
C GLY A 57 5.22 -32.77 9.89
N PRO A 58 6.22 -32.75 10.77
CA PRO A 58 7.36 -31.82 10.71
C PRO A 58 8.32 -32.02 9.55
N ASP A 59 7.99 -32.81 8.55
CA ASP A 59 8.91 -33.25 7.51
C ASP A 59 8.48 -32.88 6.10
N VAL A 60 7.91 -31.69 5.90
CA VAL A 60 7.92 -31.14 4.55
C VAL A 60 9.18 -30.28 4.43
N PRO A 61 10.20 -30.73 3.68
CA PRO A 61 11.26 -29.80 3.31
C PRO A 61 10.59 -28.70 2.51
N VAL A 62 10.43 -27.57 3.12
CA VAL A 62 10.12 -26.34 2.40
C VAL A 62 11.39 -26.04 1.62
N GLU A 63 11.44 -26.58 0.43
CA GLU A 63 12.35 -26.02 -0.55
C GLU A 63 11.90 -24.60 -0.74
N ALA A 64 12.73 -23.68 -0.31
CA ALA A 64 12.46 -22.25 -0.29
C ALA A 64 12.44 -21.64 -1.70
N GLU A 65 12.18 -22.42 -2.70
CA GLU A 65 11.86 -21.99 -4.05
C GLU A 65 10.35 -21.95 -4.25
N ALA A 66 9.64 -21.41 -3.28
CA ALA A 66 8.28 -20.97 -3.52
C ALA A 66 8.37 -19.84 -4.54
N GLU A 67 8.15 -20.15 -5.77
CA GLU A 67 7.88 -19.18 -6.80
C GLU A 67 6.81 -18.21 -6.28
N PRO A 68 6.98 -16.90 -6.44
CA PRO A 68 6.06 -15.93 -5.84
C PRO A 68 4.64 -15.98 -6.40
N GLU A 69 4.36 -16.86 -7.30
CA GLU A 69 3.05 -17.01 -7.96
C GLU A 69 1.93 -17.52 -7.04
N GLY A 70 2.27 -18.11 -5.90
CA GLY A 70 1.29 -18.62 -4.94
C GLY A 70 0.86 -17.64 -3.85
N GLU A 71 1.57 -16.55 -3.67
CA GLU A 71 1.31 -15.60 -2.59
C GLU A 71 0.27 -14.53 -2.96
N ASP A 72 0.12 -14.23 -4.24
CA ASP A 72 -0.78 -13.18 -4.71
C ASP A 72 -2.27 -13.50 -4.46
N ALA A 73 -2.65 -14.75 -4.48
CA ALA A 73 -4.05 -15.12 -4.28
C ALA A 73 -4.55 -14.93 -2.84
N GLY A 74 -3.66 -15.05 -1.85
CA GLY A 74 -4.00 -14.80 -0.45
C GLY A 74 -4.16 -13.33 -0.14
N ASP A 75 -3.37 -12.52 -0.77
CA ASP A 75 -3.35 -11.06 -0.57
C ASP A 75 -4.52 -10.38 -1.26
N ALA A 76 -4.92 -10.86 -2.42
CA ALA A 76 -6.08 -10.37 -3.14
C ALA A 76 -7.39 -10.57 -2.33
N ALA A 77 -7.47 -11.65 -1.54
CA ALA A 77 -8.63 -11.90 -0.69
C ALA A 77 -8.72 -10.94 0.51
N ARG A 78 -7.59 -10.37 0.93
CA ARG A 78 -7.50 -9.46 2.07
C ARG A 78 -7.77 -8.00 1.71
N SER A 79 -7.41 -7.61 0.50
CA SER A 79 -7.45 -6.22 0.06
C SER A 79 -8.60 -5.90 -0.89
N GLY A 80 -9.49 -6.85 -1.14
CA GLY A 80 -10.51 -6.75 -2.18
C GLY A 80 -9.95 -7.15 -3.55
N PRO A 81 -10.77 -7.05 -4.61
CA PRO A 81 -10.32 -7.41 -5.95
C PRO A 81 -9.14 -6.54 -6.37
N PRO A 82 -8.11 -7.13 -7.00
CA PRO A 82 -6.96 -6.37 -7.45
C PRO A 82 -7.39 -5.32 -8.48
N MET A 83 -6.90 -4.09 -8.31
CA MET A 83 -7.11 -3.04 -9.29
C MET A 83 -6.15 -3.22 -10.46
N SER A 84 -6.62 -2.90 -11.65
CA SER A 84 -5.82 -2.91 -12.86
C SER A 84 -5.92 -1.56 -13.58
N TRP A 85 -4.89 -1.23 -14.30
CA TRP A 85 -4.85 0.00 -15.09
C TRP A 85 -4.73 -0.38 -16.59
N PRO A 86 -5.45 0.30 -17.49
CA PRO A 86 -6.21 1.54 -17.30
C PRO A 86 -7.66 1.38 -16.81
N GLU A 87 -8.18 0.18 -16.69
CA GLU A 87 -9.60 -0.09 -16.42
C GLU A 87 -10.07 0.57 -15.11
N ASP A 88 -9.25 0.51 -14.06
CA ASP A 88 -9.56 1.02 -12.73
C ASP A 88 -8.92 2.39 -12.45
N GLY A 89 -8.48 3.10 -13.49
CA GLY A 89 -7.77 4.36 -13.34
C GLY A 89 -8.53 5.46 -12.59
N ASP A 90 -9.85 5.42 -12.62
CA ASP A 90 -10.72 6.39 -11.94
C ASP A 90 -11.23 5.92 -10.58
N LYS A 91 -10.84 4.73 -10.16
CA LYS A 91 -11.19 4.22 -8.83
C LYS A 91 -10.36 4.87 -7.74
N PRO A 92 -10.96 5.11 -6.55
CA PRO A 92 -10.25 5.73 -5.45
C PRO A 92 -9.14 4.81 -4.90
N LEU A 93 -8.01 5.41 -4.60
CA LEU A 93 -6.92 4.78 -3.87
C LEU A 93 -7.25 4.68 -2.37
N PHE A 94 -6.48 3.89 -1.66
CA PHE A 94 -6.75 3.58 -0.25
C PHE A 94 -6.55 4.79 0.68
N VAL A 95 -5.53 5.60 0.43
CA VAL A 95 -5.18 6.73 1.28
C VAL A 95 -6.03 7.95 0.93
N PRO A 96 -6.66 8.62 1.92
CA PRO A 96 -7.40 9.84 1.68
C PRO A 96 -6.56 10.95 1.06
N VAL A 97 -7.20 11.87 0.37
CA VAL A 97 -6.53 12.98 -0.33
C VAL A 97 -5.64 13.82 0.58
N GLU A 98 -5.99 13.94 1.85
CA GLU A 98 -5.20 14.68 2.86
C GLU A 98 -3.76 14.16 2.98
N TYR A 99 -3.56 12.88 2.76
CA TYR A 99 -2.26 12.22 2.78
C TYR A 99 -1.86 11.70 1.40
N GLY A 100 -2.64 11.99 0.37
CA GLY A 100 -2.47 11.47 -0.99
C GLY A 100 -1.16 11.86 -1.66
N GLU A 101 -0.50 12.92 -1.19
CA GLU A 101 0.82 13.33 -1.66
C GLU A 101 1.86 12.21 -1.54
N LEU A 102 1.67 11.27 -0.60
CA LEU A 102 2.60 10.14 -0.48
C LEU A 102 2.67 9.30 -1.77
N TYR A 103 1.56 9.14 -2.47
CA TYR A 103 1.56 8.46 -3.76
C TYR A 103 2.37 9.21 -4.82
N VAL A 104 2.20 10.52 -4.88
CA VAL A 104 2.94 11.38 -5.81
C VAL A 104 4.43 11.31 -5.53
N PHE A 105 4.85 11.47 -4.29
CA PHE A 105 6.26 11.39 -3.92
C PHE A 105 6.85 10.01 -4.18
N TYR A 106 6.10 8.95 -3.92
CA TYR A 106 6.57 7.60 -4.21
C TYR A 106 6.85 7.40 -5.70
N VAL A 107 5.90 7.78 -6.55
CA VAL A 107 6.07 7.62 -8.00
C VAL A 107 7.21 8.50 -8.52
N ILE A 108 7.32 9.76 -8.04
CA ILE A 108 8.43 10.62 -8.40
C ILE A 108 9.76 10.00 -7.97
N ALA A 109 9.86 9.47 -6.76
CA ALA A 109 11.06 8.79 -6.28
C ALA A 109 11.43 7.60 -7.18
N MET A 110 10.46 6.81 -7.59
CA MET A 110 10.69 5.70 -8.50
C MET A 110 11.19 6.17 -9.87
N VAL A 111 10.60 7.24 -10.41
CA VAL A 111 11.07 7.87 -11.65
C VAL A 111 12.52 8.31 -11.52
N GLU A 112 12.84 9.02 -10.45
CA GLU A 112 14.20 9.52 -10.20
C GLU A 112 15.20 8.37 -10.02
N PHE A 113 14.82 7.30 -9.35
CA PHE A 113 15.63 6.11 -9.23
C PHE A 113 15.95 5.47 -10.59
N TYR A 114 14.92 5.29 -11.43
CA TYR A 114 15.09 4.67 -12.76
C TYR A 114 15.83 5.57 -13.74
N THR A 115 15.72 6.90 -13.61
CA THR A 115 16.49 7.85 -14.41
C THR A 115 17.87 8.16 -13.84
N ARG A 116 18.25 7.49 -12.77
CA ARG A 116 19.55 7.63 -12.09
C ARG A 116 19.80 9.01 -11.48
N GLU A 117 18.75 9.71 -11.15
CA GLU A 117 18.79 10.99 -10.42
C GLU A 117 18.85 10.72 -8.90
N TYR A 118 19.90 10.08 -8.43
CA TYR A 118 19.98 9.57 -7.05
C TYR A 118 19.95 10.68 -5.99
N GLY A 119 20.52 11.84 -6.27
CA GLY A 119 20.44 12.97 -5.36
C GLY A 119 19.00 13.44 -5.14
N SER A 120 18.25 13.60 -6.22
CA SER A 120 16.83 13.93 -6.17
C SER A 120 16.01 12.82 -5.52
N TYR A 121 16.30 11.56 -5.84
CA TYR A 121 15.68 10.40 -5.21
C TYR A 121 15.80 10.43 -3.69
N ASN A 122 17.01 10.67 -3.17
CA ASN A 122 17.24 10.72 -1.73
C ASN A 122 16.38 11.80 -1.04
N ASN A 123 16.23 12.94 -1.66
CA ASN A 123 15.39 14.01 -1.15
C ASN A 123 13.90 13.65 -1.21
N THR A 124 13.46 13.10 -2.32
CA THR A 124 12.06 12.74 -2.54
C THR A 124 11.62 11.60 -1.63
N ILE A 125 12.48 10.61 -1.42
CA ILE A 125 12.13 9.48 -0.54
C ILE A 125 11.98 9.92 0.93
N ILE A 126 12.69 10.95 1.36
CA ILE A 126 12.51 11.52 2.69
C ILE A 126 11.11 12.15 2.81
N LEU A 127 10.67 12.88 1.80
CA LEU A 127 9.32 13.47 1.77
C LEU A 127 8.24 12.37 1.77
N PHE A 128 8.44 11.33 1.00
CA PHE A 128 7.55 10.18 1.01
C PHE A 128 7.46 9.54 2.39
N ASN A 129 8.57 9.25 3.02
CA ASN A 129 8.62 8.63 4.34
C ASN A 129 7.93 9.51 5.39
N ASP A 130 8.10 10.81 5.29
CA ASP A 130 7.48 11.78 6.19
C ASP A 130 5.95 11.77 6.06
N ARG A 131 5.43 11.84 4.84
CA ARG A 131 4.00 11.75 4.56
C ARG A 131 3.42 10.38 4.94
N LEU A 132 4.13 9.32 4.67
CA LEU A 132 3.73 7.97 5.09
C LEU A 132 3.64 7.86 6.61
N SER A 133 4.59 8.40 7.32
CA SER A 133 4.59 8.41 8.79
C SER A 133 3.39 9.16 9.35
N ASP A 134 3.06 10.32 8.79
CA ASP A 134 1.90 11.10 9.19
C ASP A 134 0.59 10.32 8.97
N PHE A 135 0.47 9.69 7.82
CA PHE A 135 -0.68 8.85 7.52
C PHE A 135 -0.80 7.67 8.48
N LEU A 136 0.29 6.96 8.74
CA LEU A 136 0.29 5.81 9.63
C LEU A 136 -0.07 6.20 11.07
N ARG A 137 0.38 7.36 11.54
CA ARG A 137 -0.02 7.88 12.85
C ARG A 137 -1.51 8.19 12.90
N ALA A 138 -2.05 8.82 11.87
CA ALA A 138 -3.48 9.11 11.78
C ALA A 138 -4.30 7.83 11.71
N TRP A 139 -3.87 6.86 10.94
CA TRP A 139 -4.51 5.54 10.85
C TRP A 139 -4.56 4.85 12.21
N ARG A 140 -3.44 4.79 12.91
CA ARG A 140 -3.38 4.15 14.23
C ARG A 140 -4.28 4.83 15.25
N ARG A 141 -4.39 6.15 15.20
CA ARG A 141 -5.32 6.90 16.08
C ARG A 141 -6.77 6.56 15.78
N ALA A 142 -7.13 6.47 14.51
CA ALA A 142 -8.49 6.17 14.09
C ALA A 142 -8.89 4.72 14.38
N HIS A 143 -7.93 3.80 14.34
CA HIS A 143 -8.13 2.36 14.51
C HIS A 143 -7.54 1.83 15.82
N ARG A 144 -7.36 2.71 16.78
CA ARG A 144 -6.89 2.30 18.10
C ARG A 144 -7.91 1.34 18.71
N PRO A 145 -7.50 0.13 19.12
CA PRO A 145 -8.40 -0.76 19.83
C PRO A 145 -8.88 -0.02 21.09
N ALA A 146 -10.17 -0.11 21.38
CA ALA A 146 -10.72 0.42 22.62
C ALA A 146 -9.88 -0.08 23.79
N PRO A 147 -9.51 0.78 24.77
CA PRO A 147 -8.76 0.31 25.92
C PRO A 147 -9.53 -0.84 26.53
N ARG A 148 -8.93 -2.02 26.54
CA ARG A 148 -9.51 -3.18 27.21
C ARG A 148 -9.69 -2.81 28.67
N GLY A 149 -10.94 -2.48 28.98
CA GLY A 149 -11.43 -2.31 30.32
C GLY A 149 -10.46 -1.58 31.25
N ALA A 150 -10.59 -0.28 31.39
CA ALA A 150 -10.34 0.26 32.69
C ALA A 150 -11.14 -0.63 33.66
N VAL A 151 -10.45 -1.51 34.35
CA VAL A 151 -11.06 -2.20 35.47
C VAL A 151 -11.57 -1.07 36.37
N ARG A 152 -12.85 -0.80 36.29
CA ARG A 152 -13.49 0.06 37.26
C ARG A 152 -13.35 -0.66 38.58
N VAL A 153 -12.33 -0.31 39.31
CA VAL A 153 -12.30 -0.68 40.71
C VAL A 153 -13.48 0.07 41.32
N MET A 154 -14.57 -0.61 41.43
CA MET A 154 -15.67 -0.14 42.25
C MET A 154 -15.27 -0.34 43.71
N ASP A 155 -15.00 0.76 44.38
CA ASP A 155 -14.96 0.75 45.81
C ASP A 155 -16.37 0.48 46.38
#